data_625b381db7834eba0ee4f090e0d86347
#
_entry.id   625b381db7834eba0ee4f090e0d86347
#
_cell.length_a   1.000
_cell.length_b   1.000
_cell.length_c   1.000
_cell.angle_alpha   90.00
_cell.angle_beta   90.00
_cell.angle_gamma   90.00
#
_symmetry.space_group_name_H-M   'P 1'
#
loop_
_entity.id
_entity.type
_entity.pdbx_description
1 polymer ?
#
loop_
_entity_poly.entity_id
_entity_poly.type
_entity_poly.pdbx_seq_one_letter_code
_entity_poly.pdbx_strand_id
1 'polypeptide(L)'
;FSSTQGVMNRQGVAISELFPEQAEELLVELEQAGEEMSGTARYLRAAIASCRGGVPRSHLVSYQDDGAMLQELFSREGLGTQIVRESAERARAATIEDIGGILDLIRPLEEEGILVRRSREQLEMEIDKFTIIERDGLIIGCAALYCFMEEAMAEMACVAIHPEYRNSNRGDQLIAKVAERAKRLGIRR
;
A
#
# COMPACT_ATOMS: atom_id res chain seq x y z
N PHE A 1 1.26 -16.88 -17.22
CA PHE A 1 0.11 -17.49 -16.53
C PHE A 1 0.61 -18.60 -15.60
N SER A 2 0.14 -18.63 -14.35
CA SER A 2 0.47 -19.62 -13.31
C SER A 2 -0.70 -20.58 -13.12
N SER A 3 -0.43 -21.77 -12.55
CA SER A 3 -1.47 -22.70 -12.10
C SER A 3 -2.05 -22.34 -10.72
N THR A 4 -1.51 -21.30 -10.06
CA THR A 4 -1.97 -20.80 -8.76
C THR A 4 -2.47 -19.36 -8.90
N GLN A 5 -3.27 -18.89 -7.96
CA GLN A 5 -3.76 -17.51 -7.88
C GLN A 5 -2.62 -16.54 -7.50
N GLY A 6 -1.57 -16.45 -8.33
CA GLY A 6 -0.40 -15.64 -8.05
C GLY A 6 0.68 -16.41 -7.28
N VAL A 7 1.57 -15.65 -6.66
CA VAL A 7 2.67 -16.16 -5.84
C VAL A 7 2.25 -16.21 -4.38
N MET A 8 2.50 -17.32 -3.71
CA MET A 8 2.17 -17.52 -2.30
C MET A 8 3.39 -17.28 -1.41
N ASN A 9 3.16 -16.70 -0.23
CA ASN A 9 4.18 -16.67 0.82
C ASN A 9 4.29 -18.04 1.52
N ARG A 10 5.23 -18.17 2.47
CA ARG A 10 5.44 -19.40 3.27
C ARG A 10 4.20 -19.84 4.08
N GLN A 11 3.28 -18.93 4.33
CA GLN A 11 2.04 -19.18 5.08
C GLN A 11 0.87 -19.56 4.16
N GLY A 12 1.09 -19.65 2.84
CA GLY A 12 0.05 -19.98 1.85
C GLY A 12 -0.88 -18.79 1.54
N VAL A 13 -0.46 -17.57 1.88
CA VAL A 13 -1.22 -16.35 1.56
C VAL A 13 -0.70 -15.78 0.24
N ALA A 14 -1.62 -15.44 -0.66
CA ALA A 14 -1.29 -14.82 -1.94
C ALA A 14 -0.65 -13.44 -1.73
N ILE A 15 0.43 -13.18 -2.45
CA ILE A 15 1.12 -11.88 -2.45
C ILE A 15 0.61 -11.10 -3.65
N SER A 16 -0.02 -9.95 -3.41
CA SER A 16 -0.58 -9.11 -4.47
C SER A 16 0.48 -8.27 -5.20
N GLU A 17 1.50 -7.79 -4.48
CA GLU A 17 2.54 -6.92 -5.03
C GLU A 17 3.92 -7.29 -4.49
N LEU A 18 4.93 -7.29 -5.35
CA LEU A 18 6.34 -7.49 -5.04
C LEU A 18 7.20 -6.47 -5.78
N PHE A 19 8.25 -5.99 -5.13
CA PHE A 19 9.36 -5.34 -5.82
C PHE A 19 10.32 -6.37 -6.39
N PRO A 20 11.13 -6.04 -7.42
CA PRO A 20 12.10 -6.97 -7.99
C PRO A 20 13.02 -7.60 -6.94
N GLU A 21 13.46 -6.83 -5.94
CA GLU A 21 14.32 -7.29 -4.85
C GLU A 21 13.63 -8.34 -3.98
N GLN A 22 12.37 -8.09 -3.60
CA GLN A 22 11.57 -9.04 -2.81
C GLN A 22 11.25 -10.31 -3.60
N ALA A 23 10.99 -10.16 -4.90
CA ALA A 23 10.76 -11.29 -5.80
C ALA A 23 12.02 -12.15 -5.96
N GLU A 24 13.22 -11.55 -5.92
CA GLU A 24 14.51 -12.27 -5.91
C GLU A 24 14.73 -13.03 -4.62
N GLU A 25 14.45 -12.42 -3.46
CA GLU A 25 14.52 -13.10 -2.17
C GLU A 25 13.64 -14.35 -2.16
N LEU A 26 12.40 -14.20 -2.65
CA LEU A 26 11.48 -15.33 -2.77
C LEU A 26 11.97 -16.39 -3.77
N LEU A 27 12.61 -15.97 -4.85
CA LEU A 27 13.21 -16.90 -5.81
C LEU A 27 14.33 -17.73 -5.18
N VAL A 28 15.20 -17.10 -4.37
CA VAL A 28 16.24 -17.79 -3.61
C VAL A 28 15.63 -18.80 -2.62
N GLU A 29 14.51 -18.45 -1.99
CA GLU A 29 13.78 -19.38 -1.12
C GLU A 29 13.26 -20.60 -1.87
N LEU A 30 12.68 -20.41 -3.06
CA LEU A 30 12.22 -21.50 -3.92
C LEU A 30 13.38 -22.41 -4.37
N GLU A 31 14.54 -21.84 -4.69
CA GLU A 31 15.75 -22.59 -5.04
C GLU A 31 16.25 -23.43 -3.85
N GLN A 32 16.27 -22.87 -2.65
CA GLN A 32 16.63 -23.63 -1.43
C GLN A 32 15.64 -24.76 -1.11
N ALA A 33 14.38 -24.62 -1.51
CA ALA A 33 13.36 -25.65 -1.38
C ALA A 33 13.43 -26.72 -2.48
N GLY A 34 14.34 -26.60 -3.45
CA GLY A 34 14.44 -27.49 -4.60
C GLY A 34 13.37 -27.25 -5.68
N GLU A 35 12.74 -26.08 -5.66
CA GLU A 35 11.67 -25.69 -6.59
C GLU A 35 12.16 -24.74 -7.69
N GLU A 36 13.46 -24.68 -7.96
CA GLU A 36 14.08 -23.78 -8.94
C GLU A 36 13.53 -23.93 -10.38
N MET A 37 13.03 -25.13 -10.71
CA MET A 37 12.44 -25.44 -12.02
C MET A 37 10.91 -25.34 -12.02
N SER A 38 10.29 -24.94 -10.91
CA SER A 38 8.84 -24.78 -10.82
C SER A 38 8.35 -23.71 -11.80
N GLY A 39 7.08 -23.81 -12.19
CA GLY A 39 6.43 -22.78 -13.01
C GLY A 39 6.53 -21.41 -12.36
N THR A 40 6.31 -21.33 -11.05
CA THR A 40 6.40 -20.08 -10.25
C THR A 40 7.77 -19.45 -10.35
N ALA A 41 8.86 -20.23 -10.13
CA ALA A 41 10.23 -19.73 -10.22
C ALA A 41 10.55 -19.18 -11.61
N ARG A 42 10.12 -19.89 -12.68
CA ARG A 42 10.31 -19.44 -14.07
C ARG A 42 9.59 -18.13 -14.36
N TYR A 43 8.34 -18.01 -13.92
CA TYR A 43 7.54 -16.80 -14.15
C TYR A 43 8.07 -15.62 -13.33
N LEU A 44 8.49 -15.85 -12.09
CA LEU A 44 9.15 -14.81 -11.28
C LEU A 44 10.41 -14.28 -11.94
N ARG A 45 11.31 -15.16 -12.42
CA ARG A 45 12.52 -14.73 -13.16
C ARG A 45 12.20 -13.88 -14.36
N ALA A 46 11.20 -14.29 -15.15
CA ALA A 46 10.79 -13.53 -16.34
C ALA A 46 10.20 -12.16 -15.96
N ALA A 47 9.37 -12.08 -14.93
CA ALA A 47 8.76 -10.84 -14.46
C ALA A 47 9.83 -9.87 -13.90
N ILE A 48 10.78 -10.37 -13.09
CA ILE A 48 11.91 -9.59 -12.57
C ILE A 48 12.74 -9.03 -13.72
N ALA A 49 13.12 -9.89 -14.69
CA ALA A 49 13.90 -9.46 -15.83
C ALA A 49 13.18 -8.39 -16.67
N SER A 50 11.86 -8.53 -16.86
CA SER A 50 11.03 -7.54 -17.55
C SER A 50 11.02 -6.20 -16.84
N CYS A 51 10.80 -6.20 -15.53
CA CYS A 51 10.80 -4.97 -14.71
C CYS A 51 12.17 -4.29 -14.71
N ARG A 52 13.27 -5.06 -14.60
CA ARG A 52 14.63 -4.51 -14.72
C ARG A 52 14.94 -4.01 -16.10
N GLY A 53 14.35 -4.62 -17.13
CA GLY A 53 14.45 -4.19 -18.52
C GLY A 53 13.65 -2.94 -18.87
N GLY A 54 12.92 -2.36 -17.90
CA GLY A 54 12.20 -1.11 -18.08
C GLY A 54 10.66 -1.24 -18.13
N VAL A 55 10.12 -2.44 -18.07
CA VAL A 55 8.65 -2.64 -17.96
C VAL A 55 8.20 -2.20 -16.58
N PRO A 56 7.25 -1.25 -16.47
CA PRO A 56 6.82 -0.74 -15.17
C PRO A 56 6.18 -1.79 -14.25
N ARG A 57 5.37 -2.69 -14.83
CA ARG A 57 4.64 -3.74 -14.11
C ARG A 57 4.60 -5.03 -14.93
N SER A 58 4.75 -6.17 -14.24
CA SER A 58 4.58 -7.51 -14.79
C SER A 58 3.57 -8.25 -13.91
N HIS A 59 2.54 -8.84 -14.51
CA HIS A 59 1.47 -9.52 -13.80
C HIS A 59 1.59 -11.03 -13.96
N LEU A 60 1.55 -11.75 -12.85
CA LEU A 60 1.45 -13.20 -12.80
C LEU A 60 0.02 -13.60 -12.44
N VAL A 61 -0.72 -14.09 -13.42
CA VAL A 61 -2.15 -14.39 -13.31
C VAL A 61 -2.37 -15.88 -13.56
N SER A 62 -3.32 -16.48 -12.83
CA SER A 62 -3.72 -17.87 -13.04
C SER A 62 -4.40 -18.06 -14.41
N TYR A 63 -4.08 -19.15 -15.09
CA TYR A 63 -4.80 -19.55 -16.30
C TYR A 63 -5.99 -20.49 -16.00
N GLN A 64 -6.11 -20.96 -14.75
CA GLN A 64 -7.17 -21.89 -14.36
C GLN A 64 -8.45 -21.15 -13.95
N ASP A 65 -8.34 -19.88 -13.58
CA ASP A 65 -9.48 -19.09 -13.14
C ASP A 65 -10.09 -18.35 -14.33
N ASP A 66 -11.32 -18.68 -14.64
CA ASP A 66 -12.06 -18.01 -15.73
C ASP A 66 -12.26 -16.52 -15.39
N GLY A 67 -11.94 -15.65 -16.35
CA GLY A 67 -12.01 -14.20 -16.13
C GLY A 67 -10.89 -13.59 -15.31
N ALA A 68 -9.90 -14.37 -14.84
CA ALA A 68 -8.79 -13.85 -14.00
C ALA A 68 -8.06 -12.65 -14.63
N MET A 69 -7.81 -12.68 -15.94
CA MET A 69 -7.20 -11.57 -16.65
C MET A 69 -8.05 -10.29 -16.60
N LEU A 70 -9.37 -10.43 -16.75
CA LEU A 70 -10.28 -9.29 -16.67
C LEU A 70 -10.32 -8.73 -15.25
N GLN A 71 -10.38 -9.60 -14.25
CA GLN A 71 -10.32 -9.16 -12.86
C GLN A 71 -8.99 -8.49 -12.53
N GLU A 72 -7.85 -9.02 -13.00
CA GLU A 72 -6.53 -8.40 -12.82
C GLU A 72 -6.45 -6.99 -13.42
N LEU A 73 -7.03 -6.79 -14.61
CA LEU A 73 -6.95 -5.51 -15.31
C LEU A 73 -8.01 -4.48 -14.90
N PHE A 74 -9.18 -4.94 -14.45
CA PHE A 74 -10.33 -4.07 -14.19
C PHE A 74 -10.76 -4.00 -12.74
N SER A 75 -10.18 -4.79 -11.83
CA SER A 75 -10.36 -4.61 -10.38
C SER A 75 -9.17 -3.88 -9.76
N ARG A 76 -9.40 -3.22 -8.63
CA ARG A 76 -8.36 -2.43 -7.96
C ARG A 76 -7.26 -3.28 -7.33
N GLU A 77 -7.58 -4.46 -6.86
CA GLU A 77 -6.64 -5.35 -6.17
C GLU A 77 -6.08 -6.48 -7.05
N GLY A 78 -6.73 -6.74 -8.19
CA GLY A 78 -6.38 -7.86 -9.04
C GLY A 78 -6.66 -9.22 -8.41
N LEU A 79 -6.24 -10.30 -9.05
CA LEU A 79 -6.28 -11.69 -8.54
C LEU A 79 -4.89 -12.33 -8.50
N GLY A 80 -3.94 -11.75 -9.20
CA GLY A 80 -2.60 -12.28 -9.37
C GLY A 80 -1.58 -11.66 -8.43
N THR A 81 -0.31 -11.83 -8.81
CA THR A 81 0.83 -11.13 -8.23
C THR A 81 1.39 -10.17 -9.26
N GLN A 82 1.54 -8.90 -8.93
CA GLN A 82 2.25 -7.95 -9.76
C GLN A 82 3.67 -7.73 -9.23
N ILE A 83 4.64 -7.73 -10.15
CA ILE A 83 6.00 -7.29 -9.88
C ILE A 83 6.12 -5.87 -10.44
N VAL A 84 6.45 -4.89 -9.60
CA VAL A 84 6.43 -3.47 -9.95
C VAL A 84 7.77 -2.82 -9.65
N ARG A 85 8.24 -1.96 -10.56
CA ARG A 85 9.49 -1.20 -10.35
C ARG A 85 9.35 -0.16 -9.24
N GLU A 86 8.19 0.45 -9.16
CA GLU A 86 7.85 1.47 -8.17
C GLU A 86 6.48 1.14 -7.62
N SER A 87 6.31 1.27 -6.31
CA SER A 87 5.00 1.07 -5.69
C SER A 87 3.98 2.01 -6.31
N ALA A 88 2.82 1.47 -6.66
CA ALA A 88 1.66 2.30 -6.99
C ALA A 88 1.22 3.13 -5.77
N GLU A 89 1.61 2.70 -4.57
CA GLU A 89 1.29 3.36 -3.31
C GLU A 89 2.44 4.25 -2.85
N ARG A 90 2.11 5.50 -2.54
CA ARG A 90 3.07 6.51 -2.08
C ARG A 90 2.59 7.16 -0.78
N ALA A 91 3.36 6.95 0.28
CA ALA A 91 3.15 7.68 1.53
C ALA A 91 3.89 9.03 1.50
N ARG A 92 3.17 10.14 1.65
CA ARG A 92 3.71 11.50 1.59
C ARG A 92 2.96 12.47 2.50
N ALA A 93 3.54 13.63 2.75
CA ALA A 93 2.80 14.73 3.35
C ALA A 93 1.64 15.15 2.43
N ALA A 94 0.51 15.53 3.02
CA ALA A 94 -0.63 16.03 2.29
C ALA A 94 -0.39 17.48 1.83
N THR A 95 -1.09 17.85 0.76
CA THR A 95 -1.14 19.20 0.19
C THR A 95 -2.59 19.68 0.09
N ILE A 96 -2.80 20.95 -0.21
CA ILE A 96 -4.14 21.53 -0.37
C ILE A 96 -4.96 20.78 -1.44
N GLU A 97 -4.30 20.23 -2.45
CA GLU A 97 -4.94 19.46 -3.53
C GLU A 97 -5.57 18.16 -3.03
N ASP A 98 -5.06 17.63 -1.91
CA ASP A 98 -5.50 16.34 -1.34
C ASP A 98 -6.76 16.47 -0.47
N ILE A 99 -7.19 17.67 -0.13
CA ILE A 99 -8.31 17.91 0.81
C ILE A 99 -9.58 17.20 0.36
N GLY A 100 -9.88 17.23 -0.94
CA GLY A 100 -11.06 16.55 -1.50
C GLY A 100 -11.01 15.05 -1.21
N GLY A 101 -9.91 14.40 -1.54
CA GLY A 101 -9.72 12.97 -1.31
C GLY A 101 -9.67 12.58 0.17
N ILE A 102 -9.10 13.44 1.03
CA ILE A 102 -9.13 13.22 2.49
C ILE A 102 -10.57 13.27 3.00
N LEU A 103 -11.35 14.28 2.59
CA LEU A 103 -12.78 14.40 2.98
C LEU A 103 -13.58 13.18 2.52
N ASP A 104 -13.40 12.73 1.29
CA ASP A 104 -14.11 11.56 0.77
C ASP A 104 -13.76 10.29 1.55
N LEU A 105 -12.51 10.15 2.00
CA LEU A 105 -12.04 9.04 2.81
C LEU A 105 -12.60 9.06 4.24
N ILE A 106 -12.65 10.24 4.90
CA ILE A 106 -13.02 10.33 6.32
C ILE A 106 -14.53 10.49 6.54
N ARG A 107 -15.27 11.04 5.58
CA ARG A 107 -16.71 11.34 5.71
C ARG A 107 -17.55 10.14 6.14
N PRO A 108 -17.42 8.93 5.58
CA PRO A 108 -18.16 7.77 6.07
C PRO A 108 -17.89 7.47 7.55
N LEU A 109 -16.64 7.61 7.98
CA LEU A 109 -16.23 7.37 9.38
C LEU A 109 -16.73 8.46 10.33
N GLU A 110 -16.88 9.67 9.85
CA GLU A 110 -17.50 10.78 10.58
C GLU A 110 -19.02 10.58 10.75
N GLU A 111 -19.68 10.08 9.71
CA GLU A 111 -21.12 9.76 9.72
C GLU A 111 -21.42 8.60 10.68
N GLU A 112 -20.53 7.62 10.76
CA GLU A 112 -20.59 6.51 11.72
C GLU A 112 -20.20 6.91 13.15
N GLY A 113 -19.73 8.15 13.36
CA GLY A 113 -19.27 8.63 14.67
C GLY A 113 -17.91 8.06 15.12
N ILE A 114 -17.16 7.44 14.23
CA ILE A 114 -15.81 6.88 14.50
C ILE A 114 -14.78 8.01 14.55
N LEU A 115 -14.91 9.00 13.66
CA LEU A 115 -14.07 10.19 13.62
C LEU A 115 -14.85 11.46 13.96
N VAL A 116 -14.15 12.42 14.56
CA VAL A 116 -14.69 13.75 14.79
C VAL A 116 -14.81 14.47 13.46
N ARG A 117 -15.97 15.09 13.23
CA ARG A 117 -16.22 15.87 12.00
C ARG A 117 -15.23 17.02 11.85
N ARG A 118 -14.74 17.17 10.64
CA ARG A 118 -13.86 18.27 10.22
C ARG A 118 -14.45 19.02 9.05
N SER A 119 -14.45 20.34 9.14
CA SER A 119 -14.83 21.15 7.99
C SER A 119 -13.66 21.21 6.99
N ARG A 120 -13.97 21.62 5.76
CA ARG A 120 -12.97 21.85 4.73
C ARG A 120 -11.97 22.92 5.17
N GLU A 121 -12.46 23.98 5.78
CA GLU A 121 -11.66 25.12 6.27
C GLU A 121 -10.67 24.66 7.38
N GLN A 122 -11.12 23.76 8.26
CA GLN A 122 -10.22 23.16 9.27
C GLN A 122 -9.11 22.34 8.62
N LEU A 123 -9.44 21.51 7.62
CA LEU A 123 -8.43 20.73 6.90
C LEU A 123 -7.45 21.64 6.13
N GLU A 124 -7.92 22.73 5.54
CA GLU A 124 -7.06 23.72 4.86
C GLU A 124 -6.05 24.35 5.82
N MET A 125 -6.45 24.66 7.05
CA MET A 125 -5.56 25.21 8.08
C MET A 125 -4.59 24.17 8.67
N GLU A 126 -4.92 22.91 8.61
CA GLU A 126 -4.17 21.82 9.28
C GLU A 126 -3.55 20.83 8.31
N ILE A 127 -3.60 21.09 7.01
CA ILE A 127 -3.18 20.15 5.98
C ILE A 127 -1.71 19.72 6.11
N ASP A 128 -0.87 20.61 6.61
CA ASP A 128 0.54 20.35 6.90
C ASP A 128 0.75 19.29 7.96
N LYS A 129 -0.25 19.02 8.82
CA LYS A 129 -0.20 17.98 9.84
C LYS A 129 -0.51 16.59 9.27
N PHE A 130 -1.13 16.51 8.09
CA PHE A 130 -1.57 15.26 7.50
C PHE A 130 -0.46 14.55 6.73
N THR A 131 -0.45 13.22 6.87
CA THR A 131 0.29 12.27 6.04
C THR A 131 -0.75 11.39 5.35
N ILE A 132 -0.57 11.16 4.06
CA ILE A 132 -1.49 10.36 3.26
C ILE A 132 -0.76 9.18 2.61
N ILE A 133 -1.53 8.14 2.28
CA ILE A 133 -1.14 7.11 1.30
C ILE A 133 -2.00 7.34 0.07
N GLU A 134 -1.33 7.55 -1.05
CA GLU A 134 -1.94 7.70 -2.37
C GLU A 134 -1.64 6.47 -3.22
N ARG A 135 -2.63 6.03 -3.98
CA ARG A 135 -2.49 5.00 -5.01
C ARG A 135 -3.25 5.41 -6.26
N ASP A 136 -2.54 5.57 -7.38
CA ASP A 136 -3.11 5.91 -8.68
C ASP A 136 -4.06 7.14 -8.62
N GLY A 137 -3.67 8.16 -7.84
CA GLY A 137 -4.44 9.40 -7.65
C GLY A 137 -5.59 9.29 -6.63
N LEU A 138 -5.81 8.13 -6.03
CA LEU A 138 -6.78 7.93 -4.96
C LEU A 138 -6.11 7.99 -3.60
N ILE A 139 -6.65 8.76 -2.66
CA ILE A 139 -6.20 8.75 -1.27
C ILE A 139 -6.82 7.55 -0.56
N ILE A 140 -5.98 6.56 -0.23
CA ILE A 140 -6.40 5.31 0.40
C ILE A 140 -6.11 5.26 1.90
N GLY A 141 -5.36 6.23 2.41
CA GLY A 141 -5.09 6.36 3.84
C GLY A 141 -4.72 7.77 4.22
N CYS A 142 -5.07 8.19 5.43
CA CYS A 142 -4.62 9.44 6.02
C CYS A 142 -4.44 9.33 7.53
N ALA A 143 -3.54 10.15 8.07
CA ALA A 143 -3.38 10.38 9.50
C ALA A 143 -2.83 11.79 9.76
N ALA A 144 -3.29 12.43 10.83
CA ALA A 144 -2.79 13.72 11.29
C ALA A 144 -1.86 13.54 12.49
N LEU A 145 -0.82 14.38 12.58
CA LEU A 145 0.12 14.45 13.69
C LEU A 145 0.06 15.84 14.34
N TYR A 146 -0.44 15.91 15.56
CA TYR A 146 -0.49 17.11 16.38
C TYR A 146 0.66 17.10 17.37
N CYS A 147 1.60 18.04 17.26
CA CYS A 147 2.81 18.11 18.08
C CYS A 147 2.64 19.09 19.23
N PHE A 148 2.93 18.66 20.44
CA PHE A 148 3.00 19.45 21.69
C PHE A 148 4.48 19.58 22.06
N MET A 149 5.13 20.62 21.52
CA MET A 149 6.59 20.75 21.58
C MET A 149 7.11 20.96 22.98
N GLU A 150 6.36 21.63 23.85
CA GLU A 150 6.73 21.88 25.25
C GLU A 150 6.83 20.58 26.06
N GLU A 151 5.94 19.63 25.78
CA GLU A 151 5.90 18.32 26.43
C GLU A 151 6.72 17.25 25.69
N ALA A 152 7.30 17.58 24.55
CA ALA A 152 7.95 16.65 23.62
C ALA A 152 7.07 15.45 23.27
N MET A 153 5.76 15.69 23.13
CA MET A 153 4.71 14.71 22.85
C MET A 153 4.02 15.03 21.53
N ALA A 154 3.38 14.00 20.96
CA ALA A 154 2.49 14.19 19.83
C ALA A 154 1.28 13.26 19.93
N GLU A 155 0.16 13.72 19.38
CA GLU A 155 -1.04 12.94 19.20
C GLU A 155 -1.19 12.58 17.72
N MET A 156 -1.43 11.29 17.45
CA MET A 156 -1.85 10.83 16.14
C MET A 156 -3.36 10.75 16.10
N ALA A 157 -3.97 11.52 15.22
CA ALA A 157 -5.42 11.61 15.08
C ALA A 157 -5.87 11.38 13.64
N CYS A 158 -7.18 11.25 13.42
CA CYS A 158 -7.77 11.11 12.09
C CYS A 158 -7.13 9.98 11.27
N VAL A 159 -6.87 8.83 11.91
CA VAL A 159 -6.31 7.67 11.22
C VAL A 159 -7.42 6.97 10.47
N ALA A 160 -7.33 6.94 9.16
CA ALA A 160 -8.29 6.30 8.27
C ALA A 160 -7.59 5.52 7.17
N ILE A 161 -8.12 4.34 6.87
CA ILE A 161 -7.75 3.52 5.70
C ILE A 161 -9.04 3.19 4.95
N HIS A 162 -9.00 3.35 3.64
CA HIS A 162 -10.11 3.04 2.75
C HIS A 162 -10.54 1.57 2.93
N PRO A 163 -11.84 1.27 3.06
CA PRO A 163 -12.33 -0.08 3.38
C PRO A 163 -11.78 -1.19 2.48
N GLU A 164 -11.69 -0.95 1.18
CA GLU A 164 -11.17 -1.91 0.19
C GLU A 164 -9.66 -2.17 0.34
N TYR A 165 -8.94 -1.37 1.15
CA TYR A 165 -7.49 -1.46 1.31
C TYR A 165 -7.05 -1.82 2.73
N ARG A 166 -7.96 -2.24 3.62
CA ARG A 166 -7.65 -2.51 5.04
C ARG A 166 -6.80 -3.74 5.30
N ASN A 167 -6.78 -4.71 4.40
CA ASN A 167 -6.21 -6.05 4.66
C ASN A 167 -4.73 -6.24 4.27
N SER A 168 -3.98 -5.18 3.98
CA SER A 168 -2.63 -5.26 3.41
C SER A 168 -1.58 -4.46 4.20
N ASN A 169 -1.63 -4.47 5.52
CA ASN A 169 -0.63 -3.82 6.41
C ASN A 169 -0.45 -2.29 6.20
N ARG A 170 -1.36 -1.65 5.47
CA ARG A 170 -1.27 -0.21 5.15
C ARG A 170 -1.46 0.69 6.37
N GLY A 171 -2.26 0.26 7.32
CA GLY A 171 -2.40 0.94 8.61
C GLY A 171 -1.06 1.05 9.33
N ASP A 172 -0.33 -0.07 9.44
CA ASP A 172 0.97 -0.11 10.10
C ASP A 172 2.02 0.72 9.34
N GLN A 173 1.99 0.69 8.00
CA GLN A 173 2.86 1.54 7.17
C GLN A 173 2.59 3.03 7.40
N LEU A 174 1.32 3.43 7.46
CA LEU A 174 0.91 4.80 7.74
C LEU A 174 1.37 5.24 9.14
N ILE A 175 1.11 4.41 10.15
CA ILE A 175 1.54 4.65 11.53
C ILE A 175 3.06 4.76 11.63
N ALA A 176 3.80 3.84 10.98
CA ALA A 176 5.27 3.88 10.95
C ALA A 176 5.79 5.18 10.32
N LYS A 177 5.15 5.63 9.23
CA LYS A 177 5.52 6.88 8.53
C LYS A 177 5.26 8.12 9.37
N VAL A 178 4.14 8.17 10.07
CA VAL A 178 3.81 9.25 11.00
C VAL A 178 4.75 9.24 12.22
N ALA A 179 5.09 8.07 12.75
CA ALA A 179 6.04 7.92 13.84
C ALA A 179 7.47 8.37 13.43
N GLU A 180 7.89 8.05 12.21
CA GLU A 180 9.16 8.55 11.64
C GLU A 180 9.17 10.08 11.56
N ARG A 181 8.05 10.67 11.12
CA ARG A 181 7.87 12.12 11.09
C ARG A 181 7.97 12.75 12.49
N ALA A 182 7.28 12.16 13.48
CA ALA A 182 7.34 12.60 14.87
C ALA A 182 8.78 12.60 15.40
N LYS A 183 9.53 11.51 15.17
CA LYS A 183 10.95 11.40 15.56
C LYS A 183 11.82 12.48 14.93
N ARG A 184 11.61 12.80 13.65
CA ARG A 184 12.34 13.88 12.96
C ARG A 184 12.06 15.27 13.56
N LEU A 185 10.87 15.46 14.13
CA LEU A 185 10.47 16.68 14.84
C LEU A 185 10.96 16.73 16.30
N GLY A 186 11.70 15.71 16.75
CA GLY A 186 12.23 15.65 18.12
C GLY A 186 11.24 15.15 19.17
N ILE A 187 10.10 14.61 18.75
CA ILE A 187 9.08 14.04 19.64
C ILE A 187 9.60 12.72 20.21
N ARG A 188 9.45 12.54 21.52
CA ARG A 188 9.92 11.35 22.25
C ARG A 188 8.80 10.45 22.75
N ARG A 189 7.53 10.92 22.70
CA ARG A 189 6.38 10.24 23.27
C ARG A 189 5.12 10.44 22.43
#